data_d9f5ac9e2312a4a5c648a79ab3ec3ac3
#
_entry.id   d9f5ac9e2312a4a5c648a79ab3ec3ac3
#
_cell.length_a   1.000
_cell.length_b   1.000
_cell.length_c   1.000
_cell.angle_alpha   90.00
_cell.angle_beta   90.00
_cell.angle_gamma   90.00
#
_symmetry.space_group_name_H-M   'P 1'
#
loop_
_entity.id
_entity.type
_entity.pdbx_description
1 polymer ?
#
loop_
_entity_poly.entity_id
_entity_poly.type
_entity_poly.pdbx_seq_one_letter_code
_entity_poly.pdbx_strand_id
1 'polypeptide(L)'
;KDGYMYGVDIPQSESFEAGMLFARTEGIIPAPESCHAIAATIREAMKAKEAGEEKVILFCLSGHGLIDMPSYESYINGDLHDYAVPDEEIKKFLATVPKV
;
A
#
# COMPACT_ATOMS: atom_id res chain seq x y z
N LYS A 1 12.65 -16.96 -3.54
CA LYS A 1 13.48 -18.16 -3.38
C LYS A 1 14.91 -17.80 -2.97
N ASP A 2 15.50 -16.78 -3.60
CA ASP A 2 16.90 -16.39 -3.36
C ASP A 2 17.06 -15.23 -2.34
N GLY A 3 15.99 -14.79 -1.71
CA GLY A 3 16.02 -13.75 -0.67
C GLY A 3 16.19 -12.31 -1.15
N TYR A 4 16.11 -12.06 -2.47
CA TYR A 4 16.24 -10.72 -3.04
C TYR A 4 14.96 -9.87 -2.95
N MET A 5 13.83 -10.53 -2.76
CA MET A 5 12.52 -9.87 -2.66
C MET A 5 11.67 -10.54 -1.59
N TYR A 6 10.85 -9.74 -0.94
CA TYR A 6 9.78 -10.21 -0.07
C TYR A 6 8.50 -9.43 -0.36
N GLY A 7 7.36 -10.05 -0.14
CA GLY A 7 6.05 -9.41 -0.26
C GLY A 7 5.61 -8.83 1.07
N VAL A 8 4.90 -7.72 1.00
CA VAL A 8 4.16 -7.15 2.13
C VAL A 8 2.73 -6.87 1.68
N ASP A 9 1.77 -7.05 2.56
CA ASP A 9 0.41 -6.61 2.35
C ASP A 9 0.17 -5.30 3.12
N ILE A 10 -0.65 -4.46 2.53
CA ILE A 10 -1.06 -3.19 3.11
C ILE A 10 -2.59 -3.18 3.12
N PRO A 11 -3.24 -3.01 4.28
CA PRO A 11 -4.68 -2.85 4.35
C PRO A 11 -5.17 -1.65 3.54
N GLN A 12 -6.39 -1.72 3.04
CA GLN A 12 -6.97 -0.66 2.22
C GLN A 12 -7.06 0.67 2.98
N SER A 13 -7.45 0.64 4.24
CA SER A 13 -7.51 1.82 5.12
C SER A 13 -6.16 2.53 5.22
N GLU A 14 -5.09 1.79 5.48
CA GLU A 14 -3.72 2.33 5.55
C GLU A 14 -3.24 2.86 4.20
N SER A 15 -3.58 2.17 3.12
CA SER A 15 -3.25 2.61 1.75
C SER A 15 -3.86 3.98 1.46
N PHE A 16 -5.15 4.19 1.71
CA PHE A 16 -5.81 5.48 1.51
C PHE A 16 -5.31 6.57 2.47
N GLU A 17 -5.04 6.23 3.74
CA GLU A 17 -4.42 7.17 4.68
C GLU A 17 -3.08 7.69 4.15
N ALA A 18 -2.23 6.81 3.67
CA ALA A 18 -0.94 7.16 3.07
C ALA A 18 -1.11 8.02 1.81
N GLY A 19 -2.08 7.70 0.96
CA GLY A 19 -2.43 8.48 -0.24
C GLY A 19 -2.90 9.90 0.10
N MET A 20 -3.75 10.05 1.12
CA MET A 20 -4.21 11.34 1.60
C MET A 20 -3.09 12.17 2.20
N LEU A 21 -2.18 11.55 2.97
CA LEU A 21 -1.00 12.22 3.49
C LEU A 21 -0.11 12.72 2.35
N PHE A 22 0.17 11.85 1.38
CA PHE A 22 0.99 12.18 0.22
C PHE A 22 0.39 13.33 -0.60
N ALA A 23 -0.92 13.31 -0.84
CA ALA A 23 -1.60 14.38 -1.56
C ALA A 23 -1.47 15.73 -0.84
N ARG A 24 -1.53 15.76 0.48
CA ARG A 24 -1.41 16.98 1.29
C ARG A 24 0.02 17.52 1.35
N THR A 25 1.02 16.64 1.35
CA THR A 25 2.43 17.01 1.49
C THR A 25 3.10 17.29 0.15
N GLU A 26 2.76 16.51 -0.89
CA GLU A 26 3.41 16.57 -2.21
C GLU A 26 2.55 17.23 -3.29
N GLY A 27 1.26 17.46 -3.03
CA GLY A 27 0.35 18.08 -3.99
C GLY A 27 -0.04 17.15 -5.16
N ILE A 28 0.15 15.85 -5.02
CA ILE A 28 -0.16 14.84 -6.02
C ILE A 28 -1.19 13.88 -5.42
N ILE A 29 -2.31 13.67 -6.11
CA ILE A 29 -3.28 12.63 -5.74
C ILE A 29 -2.85 11.33 -6.41
N PRO A 30 -2.31 10.35 -5.65
CA PRO A 30 -1.83 9.10 -6.23
C PRO A 30 -2.98 8.18 -6.61
N ALA A 31 -2.75 7.28 -7.58
CA ALA A 31 -3.67 6.17 -7.82
C ALA A 31 -3.74 5.28 -6.56
N PRO A 32 -4.90 4.67 -6.23
CA PRO A 32 -5.04 3.80 -5.06
C PRO A 32 -4.02 2.66 -5.01
N GLU A 33 -3.65 2.11 -6.17
CA GLU A 33 -2.62 1.08 -6.29
C GLU A 33 -1.24 1.61 -5.85
N SER A 34 -0.89 2.84 -6.23
CA SER A 34 0.37 3.48 -5.84
C SER A 34 0.41 3.83 -4.35
N CYS A 35 -0.75 3.98 -3.71
CA CYS A 35 -0.84 4.24 -2.28
C CYS A 35 -0.25 3.11 -1.45
N HIS A 36 -0.29 1.85 -1.93
CA HIS A 36 0.37 0.73 -1.27
C HIS A 36 1.88 0.91 -1.20
N ALA A 37 2.50 1.39 -2.28
CA ALA A 37 3.94 1.68 -2.30
C ALA A 37 4.29 2.87 -1.39
N ILE A 38 3.44 3.88 -1.33
CA ILE A 38 3.60 5.03 -0.42
C ILE A 38 3.51 4.57 1.04
N ALA A 39 2.52 3.77 1.40
CA ALA A 39 2.36 3.23 2.75
C ALA A 39 3.58 2.37 3.17
N ALA A 40 4.06 1.50 2.28
CA ALA A 40 5.27 0.72 2.51
C ALA A 40 6.50 1.63 2.71
N THR A 41 6.62 2.69 1.92
CA THR A 41 7.69 3.69 2.06
C THR A 41 7.64 4.38 3.43
N ILE A 42 6.45 4.77 3.88
CA ILE A 42 6.27 5.38 5.21
C ILE A 42 6.69 4.40 6.31
N ARG A 43 6.27 3.14 6.23
CA ARG A 43 6.69 2.09 7.19
C ARG A 43 8.21 1.94 7.25
N GLU A 44 8.89 1.90 6.10
CA GLU A 44 10.35 1.77 6.06
C GLU A 44 11.07 3.05 6.56
N ALA A 45 10.53 4.24 6.24
CA ALA A 45 11.06 5.49 6.75
C ALA A 45 10.94 5.58 8.28
N MET A 46 9.80 5.15 8.85
CA MET A 46 9.61 5.12 10.31
C MET A 46 10.55 4.13 10.99
N LYS A 47 10.77 2.94 10.41
CA LYS A 47 11.76 1.98 10.91
C LYS A 47 13.18 2.57 10.92
N ALA A 48 13.57 3.25 9.83
CA ALA A 48 14.87 3.90 9.75
C ALA A 48 15.03 5.01 10.81
N LYS A 49 13.96 5.81 11.00
CA LYS A 49 13.93 6.86 12.04
C LYS A 49 14.10 6.27 13.46
N GLU A 50 13.36 5.20 13.78
CA GLU A 50 13.45 4.53 15.08
C GLU A 50 14.83 3.90 15.32
N ALA A 51 15.45 3.35 14.28
CA ALA A 51 16.80 2.78 14.34
C ALA A 51 17.90 3.85 14.31
N GLY A 52 17.58 5.13 14.05
CA GLY A 52 18.58 6.18 13.86
C GLY A 52 19.43 5.99 12.61
N GLU A 53 18.90 5.31 11.58
CA GLU A 53 19.59 5.00 10.34
C GLU A 53 19.22 6.00 9.24
N GLU A 54 20.21 6.42 8.46
CA GLU A 54 20.00 7.17 7.23
C GLU A 54 19.78 6.18 6.06
N LYS A 55 18.64 6.30 5.35
CA LYS A 55 18.29 5.43 4.23
C LYS A 55 17.77 6.24 3.05
N VAL A 56 18.05 5.75 1.85
CA VAL A 56 17.42 6.18 0.60
C VAL A 56 16.37 5.14 0.22
N ILE A 57 15.11 5.57 0.13
CA ILE A 57 13.98 4.69 -0.19
C ILE A 57 13.44 5.12 -1.54
N LEU A 58 13.51 4.24 -2.53
CA LEU A 58 12.93 4.44 -3.85
C LEU A 58 11.61 3.68 -3.95
N PHE A 59 10.56 4.36 -4.40
CA PHE A 59 9.28 3.71 -4.71
C PHE A 59 8.77 4.14 -6.08
N CYS A 60 7.94 3.30 -6.69
CA CYS A 60 7.30 3.60 -7.96
C CYS A 60 5.97 4.32 -7.71
N LEU A 61 5.81 5.51 -8.30
CA LEU A 61 4.56 6.25 -8.34
C LEU A 61 4.01 6.16 -9.77
N SER A 62 3.11 5.21 -9.99
CA SER A 62 2.46 4.98 -11.29
C SER A 62 1.00 5.39 -11.23
N GLY A 63 0.54 6.09 -12.27
CA GLY A 63 -0.84 6.58 -12.34
C GLY A 63 -1.12 7.75 -11.39
N HIS A 64 -2.35 8.25 -11.49
CA HIS A 64 -2.89 9.31 -10.66
C HIS A 64 -4.31 8.96 -10.21
N GLY A 65 -4.77 9.57 -9.10
CA GLY A 65 -6.07 9.28 -8.51
C GLY A 65 -7.23 10.12 -9.04
N LEU A 66 -7.05 10.91 -10.10
CA LEU A 66 -8.11 11.81 -10.58
C LEU A 66 -9.35 11.06 -11.10
N ILE A 67 -9.18 9.84 -11.59
CA ILE A 67 -10.28 8.96 -12.01
C ILE A 67 -10.84 8.13 -10.84
N ASP A 68 -10.17 8.13 -9.69
CA ASP A 68 -10.48 7.32 -8.51
C ASP A 68 -11.08 8.16 -7.36
N MET A 69 -11.50 9.40 -7.66
CA MET A 69 -12.06 10.32 -6.66
C MET A 69 -13.24 9.72 -5.88
N PRO A 70 -14.15 8.91 -6.48
CA PRO A 70 -15.20 8.23 -5.73
C PRO A 70 -14.67 7.30 -4.63
N SER A 71 -13.53 6.63 -4.86
CA SER A 71 -12.90 5.76 -3.86
C SER A 71 -12.31 6.58 -2.70
N TYR A 72 -11.71 7.73 -3.01
CA TYR A 72 -11.24 8.66 -1.98
C TYR A 72 -12.40 9.27 -1.18
N GLU A 73 -13.51 9.59 -1.85
CA GLU A 73 -14.72 10.07 -1.18
C GLU A 73 -15.27 9.01 -0.21
N SER A 74 -15.36 7.75 -0.65
CA SER A 74 -15.77 6.65 0.21
C SER A 74 -14.86 6.47 1.43
N TYR A 75 -13.54 6.65 1.25
CA TYR A 75 -12.60 6.62 2.37
C TYR A 75 -12.86 7.77 3.35
N ILE A 76 -13.02 9.00 2.86
CA ILE A 76 -13.27 10.19 3.70
C ILE A 76 -14.59 10.06 4.48
N ASN A 77 -15.61 9.48 3.87
CA ASN A 77 -16.91 9.25 4.47
C ASN A 77 -16.92 8.07 5.46
N GLY A 78 -15.84 7.28 5.55
CA GLY A 78 -15.75 6.12 6.42
C GLY A 78 -16.47 4.88 5.89
N ASP A 79 -16.77 4.83 4.60
CA ASP A 79 -17.50 3.72 3.96
C ASP A 79 -16.57 2.57 3.55
N LEU A 80 -15.25 2.77 3.60
CA LEU A 80 -14.28 1.73 3.29
C LEU A 80 -13.96 0.90 4.54
N HIS A 81 -14.06 -0.43 4.38
CA HIS A 81 -13.73 -1.39 5.43
C HIS A 81 -12.66 -2.37 4.93
N ASP A 82 -11.68 -2.64 5.78
CA ASP A 82 -10.68 -3.64 5.49
C ASP A 82 -11.31 -5.04 5.47
N TYR A 83 -11.01 -5.81 4.43
CA TYR A 83 -11.47 -7.18 4.27
C TYR A 83 -10.28 -8.13 4.41
N ALA A 84 -10.33 -8.96 5.42
CA ALA A 84 -9.37 -10.05 5.57
C ALA A 84 -9.86 -11.27 4.76
N VAL A 85 -9.07 -11.69 3.78
CA VAL A 85 -9.39 -12.91 3.01
C VAL A 85 -9.29 -14.11 3.94
N PRO A 86 -10.33 -14.97 4.03
CA PRO A 86 -10.29 -16.17 4.86
C PRO A 86 -9.15 -17.11 4.46
N ASP A 87 -8.48 -17.71 5.44
CA ASP A 87 -7.35 -18.64 5.21
C ASP A 87 -7.69 -19.79 4.25
N GLU A 88 -8.95 -20.24 4.24
CA GLU A 88 -9.40 -21.28 3.33
C GLU A 88 -9.43 -20.84 1.86
N GLU A 89 -9.76 -19.59 1.59
CA GLU A 89 -9.69 -19.02 0.25
C GLU A 89 -8.23 -18.84 -0.18
N ILE A 90 -7.38 -18.37 0.73
CA ILE A 90 -5.93 -18.27 0.49
C ILE A 90 -5.36 -19.64 0.09
N LYS A 91 -5.70 -20.69 0.82
CA LYS A 91 -5.27 -22.07 0.50
C LYS A 91 -5.74 -22.53 -0.87
N LYS A 92 -6.99 -22.22 -1.26
CA LYS A 92 -7.50 -22.55 -2.60
C LYS A 92 -6.72 -21.83 -3.70
N PHE A 93 -6.43 -20.52 -3.53
CA PHE A 93 -5.63 -19.77 -4.49
C PHE A 93 -4.19 -20.29 -4.56
N LEU A 94 -3.56 -20.59 -3.44
CA LEU A 94 -2.20 -21.14 -3.40
C LEU A 94 -2.09 -22.49 -4.10
N ALA A 95 -3.16 -23.29 -4.12
CA ALA A 95 -3.19 -24.56 -4.85
C ALA A 95 -3.16 -24.38 -6.38
N THR A 96 -3.53 -23.20 -6.89
CA THR A 96 -3.51 -22.88 -8.32
C THR A 96 -2.21 -22.23 -8.79
N VAL A 97 -1.35 -21.82 -7.83
CA VAL A 97 -0.06 -21.19 -8.15
C VAL A 97 0.94 -22.25 -8.60
N PRO A 98 1.60 -22.09 -9.76
CA PRO A 98 2.63 -23.00 -10.21
C PRO A 98 3.75 -23.15 -9.17
N LYS A 99 4.09 -24.39 -8.85
CA LYS A 99 5.25 -24.65 -7.98
C LYS A 99 6.52 -24.39 -8.78
N VAL A 100 7.29 -23.38 -8.40
CA VAL A 100 8.59 -23.01 -8.97
C VAL A 100 9.71 -23.68 -8.20
#